data_3ef4b2348a4a931c22fc2d040b426065
#
_entry.id   3ef4b2348a4a931c22fc2d040b426065
#
_cell.length_a   1.000
_cell.length_b   1.000
_cell.length_c   1.000
_cell.angle_alpha   90.00
_cell.angle_beta   90.00
_cell.angle_gamma   90.00
#
_symmetry.space_group_name_H-M   'P 1'
#
loop_
_entity.id
_entity.type
_entity.pdbx_description
1 polymer ?
#
loop_
_entity_poly.entity_id
_entity_poly.type
_entity_poly.pdbx_seq_one_letter_code
_entity_poly.pdbx_strand_id
1 'polypeptide(L)'
;LNVEIVAVDRKIWSGKATFLFTRTTVGEIGILPGHIPLVAQLVDDAMVRVEREGEKDLRIAVDGGFLSVTEEGVSVLAESAAFESEIDEAAAKQDSESDDPRIAARGRARLRAVGAID
;
A
#
# COMPACT_ATOMS: atom_id res chain seq x y z
N LEU A 1 -0.88 9.06 -13.84
CA LEU A 1 0.27 8.65 -13.02
C LEU A 1 0.87 7.34 -13.52
N ASN A 2 2.16 7.29 -13.60
CA ASN A 2 2.87 6.03 -13.70
C ASN A 2 3.16 5.55 -12.28
N VAL A 3 2.75 4.35 -11.93
CA VAL A 3 2.91 3.80 -10.58
C VAL A 3 3.73 2.52 -10.63
N GLU A 4 4.67 2.41 -9.71
CA GLU A 4 5.45 1.19 -9.52
C GLU A 4 5.42 0.83 -8.04
N ILE A 5 5.09 -0.43 -7.74
CA ILE A 5 5.09 -0.96 -6.38
C ILE A 5 6.05 -2.14 -6.35
N VAL A 6 7.10 -2.02 -5.53
CA VAL A 6 8.18 -2.99 -5.46
C VAL A 6 8.37 -3.44 -4.02
N ALA A 7 8.45 -4.74 -3.81
CA ALA A 7 8.89 -5.31 -2.54
C ALA A 7 10.35 -5.75 -2.67
N VAL A 8 10.99 -6.02 -1.54
CA VAL A 8 12.41 -6.38 -1.51
C VAL A 8 12.75 -7.58 -2.40
N ASP A 9 11.83 -8.54 -2.46
CA ASP A 9 12.06 -9.82 -3.13
C ASP A 9 11.39 -9.92 -4.51
N ARG A 10 10.53 -8.97 -4.88
CA ARG A 10 9.85 -9.03 -6.16
C ARG A 10 9.19 -7.70 -6.53
N LYS A 11 8.98 -7.49 -7.82
CA LYS A 11 8.15 -6.41 -8.31
C LYS A 11 6.68 -6.82 -8.14
N ILE A 12 5.91 -5.99 -7.45
CA ILE A 12 4.51 -6.30 -7.15
C ILE A 12 3.60 -5.90 -8.30
N TRP A 13 3.73 -4.65 -8.76
CA TRP A 13 2.87 -4.13 -9.82
C TRP A 13 3.45 -2.86 -10.42
N SER A 14 3.19 -2.67 -11.70
CA SER A 14 3.43 -1.36 -12.33
C SER A 14 2.36 -1.12 -13.38
N GLY A 15 1.98 0.13 -13.55
CA GLY A 15 0.97 0.52 -14.51
C GLY A 15 0.57 1.97 -14.36
N LYS A 16 -0.47 2.35 -15.10
CA LYS A 16 -1.03 3.70 -15.04
C LYS A 16 -2.19 3.75 -14.08
N ALA A 17 -2.29 4.86 -13.36
CA ALA A 17 -3.35 5.11 -12.40
C ALA A 17 -3.88 6.53 -12.55
N THR A 18 -5.11 6.73 -12.09
CA THR A 18 -5.72 8.06 -12.02
C THR A 18 -5.56 8.67 -10.64
N PHE A 19 -5.34 7.82 -9.62
CA PHE A 19 -5.21 8.25 -8.24
C PHE A 19 -4.54 7.16 -7.42
N LEU A 20 -3.74 7.56 -6.43
CA LEU A 20 -3.15 6.65 -5.45
C LEU A 20 -3.39 7.21 -4.06
N PHE A 21 -3.88 6.37 -3.15
CA PHE A 21 -4.10 6.72 -1.75
C PHE A 21 -3.31 5.80 -0.85
N THR A 22 -2.69 6.38 0.19
CA THR A 22 -2.05 5.59 1.24
C THR A 22 -1.94 6.39 2.54
N ARG A 23 -1.27 5.83 3.53
CA ARG A 23 -1.04 6.48 4.83
C ARG A 23 0.44 6.57 5.10
N THR A 24 0.89 7.78 5.40
CA THR A 24 2.26 8.05 5.77
C THR A 24 2.36 8.35 7.26
N THR A 25 3.59 8.44 7.75
CA THR A 25 3.83 8.78 9.16
C THR A 25 3.35 10.18 9.53
N VAL A 26 3.09 11.03 8.54
CA VAL A 26 2.55 12.39 8.77
C VAL A 26 1.07 12.51 8.40
N GLY A 27 0.42 11.44 8.02
CA GLY A 27 -1.00 11.40 7.74
C GLY A 27 -1.34 10.73 6.42
N GLU A 28 -2.64 10.72 6.13
CA GLU A 28 -3.14 10.19 4.87
C GLU A 28 -2.76 11.09 3.71
N ILE A 29 -2.50 10.48 2.55
CA ILE A 29 -2.12 11.22 1.36
C ILE A 29 -2.80 10.64 0.13
N GLY A 30 -3.29 11.53 -0.75
CA GLY A 30 -3.80 11.18 -2.06
C GLY A 30 -2.94 11.82 -3.13
N ILE A 31 -2.57 11.06 -4.15
CA ILE A 31 -1.70 11.49 -5.23
C ILE A 31 -2.50 11.53 -6.53
N LEU A 32 -2.64 12.72 -7.09
CA LEU A 32 -3.22 12.95 -8.42
C LEU A 32 -2.11 13.23 -9.43
N PRO A 33 -2.38 13.09 -10.73
CA PRO A 33 -1.40 13.49 -11.75
C PRO A 33 -0.95 14.94 -11.52
N GLY A 34 0.36 15.18 -11.65
CA GLY A 34 0.92 16.52 -11.44
C GLY A 34 1.22 16.87 -9.98
N HIS A 35 1.10 15.89 -9.08
CA HIS A 35 1.44 16.11 -7.67
C HIS A 35 2.90 16.55 -7.51
N ILE A 36 3.15 17.49 -6.59
CA ILE A 36 4.51 17.95 -6.33
C ILE A 36 5.37 16.80 -5.82
N PRO A 37 6.68 16.81 -6.15
CA PRO A 37 7.59 15.78 -5.68
C PRO A 37 7.66 15.72 -4.16
N LEU A 38 7.71 14.48 -3.64
CA LEU A 38 7.90 14.26 -2.20
C LEU A 38 8.44 12.84 -1.95
N VAL A 39 8.98 12.64 -0.76
CA VAL A 39 9.33 11.33 -0.23
C VAL A 39 8.73 11.24 1.17
N ALA A 40 8.02 10.15 1.45
CA ALA A 40 7.39 9.95 2.76
C ALA A 40 7.53 8.51 3.21
N GLN A 41 7.67 8.32 4.51
CA GLN A 41 7.66 6.99 5.10
C GLN A 41 6.21 6.53 5.30
N LEU A 42 5.91 5.30 4.92
CA LEU A 42 4.60 4.72 5.15
C LEU A 42 4.49 4.24 6.59
N VAL A 43 3.26 4.25 7.13
CA VAL A 43 3.01 3.63 8.44
C VAL A 43 3.20 2.11 8.33
N ASP A 44 3.44 1.45 9.47
CA ASP A 44 3.74 0.02 9.51
C ASP A 44 2.58 -0.86 9.03
N ASP A 45 1.35 -0.36 9.14
CA ASP A 45 0.15 -1.09 8.76
C ASP A 45 -0.55 -0.45 7.56
N ALA A 46 0.22 0.03 6.60
CA ALA A 46 -0.31 0.74 5.45
C ALA A 46 -0.99 -0.18 4.43
N MET A 47 -1.96 0.40 3.76
CA MET A 47 -2.58 -0.17 2.57
C MET A 47 -2.49 0.89 1.47
N VAL A 48 -2.16 0.46 0.26
CA VAL A 48 -2.12 1.32 -0.92
C VAL A 48 -3.32 1.01 -1.79
N ARG A 49 -4.11 2.03 -2.10
CA ARG A 49 -5.22 1.90 -3.04
C ARG A 49 -4.87 2.63 -4.32
N VAL A 50 -4.94 1.91 -5.43
CA VAL A 50 -4.66 2.44 -6.76
C VAL A 50 -5.95 2.45 -7.56
N GLU A 51 -6.36 3.63 -7.99
CA GLU A 51 -7.55 3.78 -8.84
C GLU A 51 -7.11 3.87 -10.29
N ARG A 52 -7.78 3.11 -11.15
CA ARG A 52 -7.46 3.01 -12.57
C ARG A 52 -8.69 3.29 -13.40
N GLU A 53 -8.48 3.94 -14.54
CA GLU A 53 -9.58 4.23 -15.45
C GLU A 53 -10.18 2.94 -16.03
N GLY A 54 -11.48 2.77 -15.87
CA GLY A 54 -12.21 1.65 -16.46
C GLY A 54 -11.96 0.31 -15.79
N GLU A 55 -11.22 0.25 -14.70
CA GLU A 55 -10.90 -0.98 -14.01
C GLU A 55 -11.19 -0.85 -12.52
N LYS A 56 -11.29 -2.00 -11.86
CA LYS A 56 -11.50 -2.05 -10.43
C LYS A 56 -10.25 -1.55 -9.70
N ASP A 57 -10.44 -0.89 -8.56
CA ASP A 57 -9.34 -0.44 -7.72
C ASP A 57 -8.46 -1.61 -7.29
N LEU A 58 -7.16 -1.38 -7.26
CA LEU A 58 -6.22 -2.31 -6.64
C LEU A 58 -6.04 -1.92 -5.18
N ARG A 59 -6.05 -2.90 -4.30
CA ARG A 59 -5.76 -2.72 -2.89
C ARG A 59 -4.64 -3.65 -2.51
N ILE A 60 -3.59 -3.09 -1.94
CA ILE A 60 -2.35 -3.79 -1.67
C ILE A 60 -1.93 -3.49 -0.24
N ALA A 61 -1.80 -4.53 0.58
CA ALA A 61 -1.26 -4.39 1.93
C ALA A 61 0.26 -4.25 1.82
N VAL A 62 0.83 -3.27 2.51
CA VAL A 62 2.27 -3.00 2.49
C VAL A 62 2.82 -3.06 3.89
N ASP A 63 3.94 -3.75 4.04
CA ASP A 63 4.61 -3.93 5.32
C ASP A 63 5.87 -3.07 5.31
N GLY A 64 5.82 -1.93 5.97
CA GLY A 64 6.91 -0.95 6.01
C GLY A 64 7.24 -0.38 4.63
N GLY A 65 7.87 0.76 4.57
CA GLY A 65 8.36 1.24 3.29
C GLY A 65 8.25 2.73 3.09
N PHE A 66 8.46 3.12 1.85
CA PHE A 66 8.52 4.52 1.44
C PHE A 66 7.70 4.77 0.19
N LEU A 67 7.16 5.99 0.14
CA LEU A 67 6.48 6.54 -1.02
C LEU A 67 7.38 7.61 -1.61
N SER A 68 7.61 7.56 -2.92
CA SER A 68 8.37 8.57 -3.65
C SER A 68 7.54 9.08 -4.82
N VAL A 69 7.34 10.38 -4.88
CA VAL A 69 6.63 11.04 -5.99
C VAL A 69 7.62 11.92 -6.72
N THR A 70 7.74 11.70 -8.02
CA THR A 70 8.60 12.52 -8.91
C THR A 70 7.79 12.94 -10.13
N GLU A 71 8.40 13.72 -11.01
CA GLU A 71 7.76 14.08 -12.28
C GLU A 71 7.48 12.87 -13.16
N GLU A 72 8.26 11.81 -13.00
CA GLU A 72 8.12 10.58 -13.78
C GLU A 72 7.01 9.68 -13.27
N GLY A 73 6.61 9.81 -12.02
CA GLY A 73 5.55 8.99 -11.45
C GLY A 73 5.70 8.74 -9.96
N VAL A 74 5.05 7.68 -9.50
CA VAL A 74 4.98 7.32 -8.09
C VAL A 74 5.60 5.95 -7.89
N SER A 75 6.49 5.84 -6.91
CA SER A 75 7.08 4.55 -6.52
C SER A 75 6.76 4.25 -5.07
N VAL A 76 6.35 3.02 -4.80
CA VAL A 76 6.20 2.50 -3.44
C VAL A 76 7.22 1.38 -3.28
N LEU A 77 8.10 1.52 -2.29
CA LEU A 77 9.09 0.51 -1.96
C LEU A 77 8.76 -0.05 -0.59
N ALA A 78 8.50 -1.34 -0.51
CA ALA A 78 8.07 -2.01 0.72
C ALA A 78 8.94 -3.21 1.04
N GLU A 79 8.97 -3.64 2.30
CA GLU A 79 9.63 -4.88 2.67
C GLU A 79 8.86 -6.08 2.15
N SER A 80 7.54 -6.06 2.30
CA SER A 80 6.68 -7.07 1.72
C SER A 80 5.35 -6.44 1.35
N ALA A 81 4.63 -7.08 0.43
CA ALA A 81 3.33 -6.61 -0.01
C ALA A 81 2.46 -7.78 -0.44
N ALA A 82 1.16 -7.62 -0.31
CA ALA A 82 0.20 -8.62 -0.72
C ALA A 82 -1.01 -7.94 -1.36
N PHE A 83 -1.43 -8.46 -2.52
CA PHE A 83 -2.68 -8.03 -3.15
C PHE A 83 -3.88 -8.48 -2.33
N GLU A 84 -4.96 -7.72 -2.40
CA GLU A 84 -6.23 -8.09 -1.80
C GLU A 84 -6.63 -9.54 -2.13
N SER A 85 -6.44 -9.94 -3.39
CA SER A 85 -6.78 -11.28 -3.86
C SER A 85 -5.92 -12.41 -3.27
N GLU A 86 -4.75 -12.07 -2.72
CA GLU A 86 -3.84 -13.04 -2.11
C GLU A 86 -4.05 -13.20 -0.61
N ILE A 87 -4.89 -12.36 0.00
CA ILE A 87 -5.02 -12.26 1.45
C ILE A 87 -6.07 -13.23 1.97
N ASP A 88 -5.68 -14.04 2.98
CA ASP A 88 -6.58 -14.85 3.79
C ASP A 88 -7.02 -13.98 4.98
N GLU A 89 -8.28 -13.58 5.00
CA GLU A 89 -8.81 -12.67 6.02
C GLU A 89 -8.72 -13.27 7.43
N ALA A 90 -8.99 -14.56 7.58
CA ALA A 90 -8.93 -15.23 8.88
C ALA A 90 -7.50 -15.23 9.43
N ALA A 91 -6.52 -15.54 8.58
CA ALA A 91 -5.12 -15.50 8.96
C ALA A 91 -4.68 -14.08 9.30
N ALA A 92 -5.14 -13.08 8.54
CA ALA A 92 -4.82 -11.68 8.81
C ALA A 92 -5.40 -11.23 10.15
N LYS A 93 -6.61 -11.67 10.47
CA LYS A 93 -7.22 -11.35 11.77
C LYS A 93 -6.42 -11.95 12.92
N GLN A 94 -5.98 -13.20 12.77
CA GLN A 94 -5.15 -13.84 13.78
C GLN A 94 -3.83 -13.10 13.95
N ASP A 95 -3.18 -12.71 12.86
CA ASP A 95 -1.94 -11.94 12.91
C ASP A 95 -2.14 -10.61 13.61
N SER A 96 -3.27 -9.92 13.37
CA SER A 96 -3.55 -8.63 13.99
C SER A 96 -3.66 -8.69 15.51
N GLU A 97 -3.88 -9.87 16.07
CA GLU A 97 -3.98 -10.12 17.49
C GLU A 97 -2.65 -10.59 18.11
N SER A 98 -1.59 -10.66 17.32
CA SER A 98 -0.27 -11.12 17.75
C SER A 98 0.34 -10.16 18.77
N ASP A 99 1.12 -10.71 19.70
CA ASP A 99 1.91 -9.91 20.66
C ASP A 99 3.12 -9.27 20.00
N ASP A 100 3.53 -9.75 18.81
CA ASP A 100 4.60 -9.16 18.03
C ASP A 100 4.06 -7.95 17.26
N PRO A 101 4.53 -6.72 17.53
CA PRO A 101 4.00 -5.53 16.86
C PRO A 101 4.12 -5.56 15.33
N ARG A 102 5.15 -6.20 14.80
CA ARG A 102 5.35 -6.28 13.35
C ARG A 102 4.33 -7.21 12.71
N ILE A 103 4.07 -8.34 13.32
CA ILE A 103 3.07 -9.29 12.84
C ILE A 103 1.68 -8.67 12.96
N ALA A 104 1.41 -8.00 14.08
CA ALA A 104 0.12 -7.33 14.29
C ALA A 104 -0.12 -6.24 13.24
N ALA A 105 0.88 -5.43 12.94
CA ALA A 105 0.77 -4.39 11.92
C ALA A 105 0.52 -4.97 10.54
N ARG A 106 1.22 -6.05 10.18
CA ARG A 106 1.00 -6.74 8.91
C ARG A 106 -0.42 -7.25 8.80
N GLY A 107 -0.94 -7.83 9.88
CA GLY A 107 -2.33 -8.30 9.92
C GLY A 107 -3.33 -7.16 9.70
N ARG A 108 -3.12 -6.02 10.36
CA ARG A 108 -3.99 -4.85 10.17
C ARG A 108 -3.94 -4.32 8.75
N ALA A 109 -2.76 -4.24 8.14
CA ALA A 109 -2.64 -3.79 6.75
C ALA A 109 -3.45 -4.69 5.81
N ARG A 110 -3.37 -6.00 6.02
CA ARG A 110 -4.11 -6.96 5.21
C ARG A 110 -5.61 -6.86 5.43
N LEU A 111 -6.04 -6.65 6.67
CA LEU A 111 -7.46 -6.46 6.97
C LEU A 111 -8.00 -5.17 6.30
N ARG A 112 -7.19 -4.10 6.25
CA ARG A 112 -7.56 -2.89 5.52
C ARG A 112 -7.70 -3.15 4.03
N ALA A 113 -6.78 -3.92 3.46
CA ALA A 113 -6.80 -4.21 2.02
C ALA A 113 -8.05 -4.98 1.63
N VAL A 114 -8.55 -5.89 2.47
CA VAL A 114 -9.78 -6.65 2.19
C VAL A 114 -11.03 -5.93 2.68
N GLY A 115 -10.90 -4.74 3.26
CA GLY A 115 -12.04 -3.94 3.70
C GLY A 115 -12.65 -4.37 5.04
N ALA A 116 -11.96 -5.21 5.81
CA ALA A 116 -12.45 -5.69 7.10
C ALA A 116 -12.29 -4.67 8.23
N ILE A 117 -11.35 -3.73 8.08
CA ILE A 117 -11.18 -2.58 8.97
C ILE A 117 -10.89 -1.34 8.14
N ASP A 118 -11.01 -0.17 8.74
CA ASP A 118 -10.74 1.12 8.07
C ASP A 118 -9.25 1.45 7.99
#